data_3f1f32081eacc4e8042861bc2ecded99
#
_entry.id   3f1f32081eacc4e8042861bc2ecded99
#
_cell.length_a   1.000
_cell.length_b   1.000
_cell.length_c   1.000
_cell.angle_alpha   90.00
_cell.angle_beta   90.00
_cell.angle_gamma   90.00
#
_symmetry.space_group_name_H-M   'P 1'
#
loop_
_entity.id
_entity.type
_entity.pdbx_description
1 polymer ?
#
loop_
_entity_poly.entity_id
_entity_poly.type
_entity_poly.pdbx_seq_one_letter_code
_entity_poly.pdbx_strand_id
1 'polypeptide(L)'
;MSIPERFLALGDSFTIGTGTTPERSFPAVLADIWRERGRVIALTNPAVNGYATDDLIQEELPLLAAIRPTLVTLLIGANDLVRGSTEDRYRSQLVRIHERIRADAPDARVIALPQPDWSLAPAGAAFGDLDTTAGRIERFNAIAREEANRAGADWVDLFPLMREQGRLGSFPPDGLHPSEEAYAAWARRLAEIAS
;
A
#
# COMPACT_ATOMS: atom_id res chain seq x y z
N MET A 1 -25.07 -18.25 7.16
CA MET A 1 -23.67 -17.92 7.40
C MET A 1 -23.26 -16.92 6.32
N SER A 2 -22.78 -15.72 6.68
CA SER A 2 -22.27 -14.76 5.70
C SER A 2 -20.99 -15.29 5.06
N ILE A 3 -20.88 -15.13 3.73
CA ILE A 3 -19.66 -15.50 3.00
C ILE A 3 -18.56 -14.51 3.41
N PRO A 4 -17.37 -14.98 3.80
CA PRO A 4 -16.29 -14.08 4.19
C PRO A 4 -15.83 -13.24 3.01
N GLU A 5 -15.59 -11.96 3.28
CA GLU A 5 -14.89 -11.10 2.35
C GLU A 5 -13.42 -11.54 2.28
N ARG A 6 -12.95 -11.78 1.07
CA ARG A 6 -11.55 -12.15 0.82
C ARG A 6 -10.76 -10.89 0.55
N PHE A 7 -10.03 -10.45 1.57
CA PHE A 7 -9.20 -9.25 1.52
C PHE A 7 -7.77 -9.63 1.14
N LEU A 8 -7.30 -9.13 0.00
CA LEU A 8 -5.93 -9.29 -0.49
C LEU A 8 -5.20 -7.95 -0.40
N ALA A 9 -4.11 -7.87 0.37
CA ALA A 9 -3.30 -6.68 0.52
C ALA A 9 -2.02 -6.81 -0.29
N LEU A 10 -1.96 -6.14 -1.45
CA LEU A 10 -0.84 -6.13 -2.38
C LEU A 10 0.12 -4.97 -2.06
N GLY A 11 1.43 -5.23 -2.11
CA GLY A 11 2.39 -4.17 -1.88
C GLY A 11 3.80 -4.59 -1.47
N ASP A 12 4.44 -3.74 -0.68
CA ASP A 12 5.82 -3.89 -0.26
C ASP A 12 5.98 -3.87 1.28
N SER A 13 7.13 -3.37 1.75
CA SER A 13 7.42 -3.23 3.18
C SER A 13 6.37 -2.46 3.98
N PHE A 14 5.75 -1.46 3.37
CA PHE A 14 4.70 -0.66 4.00
C PHE A 14 3.38 -1.44 4.14
N THR A 15 3.16 -2.43 3.31
CA THR A 15 1.97 -3.29 3.35
C THR A 15 2.17 -4.48 4.29
N ILE A 16 3.34 -5.13 4.26
CA ILE A 16 3.62 -6.23 5.21
C ILE A 16 3.79 -5.72 6.65
N GLY A 17 4.07 -4.43 6.85
CA GLY A 17 4.27 -3.83 8.15
C GLY A 17 5.69 -3.97 8.68
N THR A 18 6.69 -3.80 7.79
CA THR A 18 8.10 -3.78 8.22
C THR A 18 8.31 -2.73 9.31
N GLY A 19 9.10 -3.09 10.32
CA GLY A 19 9.29 -2.27 11.52
C GLY A 19 8.36 -2.66 12.69
N THR A 20 7.34 -3.51 12.41
CA THR A 20 6.42 -4.07 13.41
C THR A 20 6.25 -5.58 13.20
N THR A 21 5.21 -6.18 13.81
CA THR A 21 4.82 -7.56 13.52
C THR A 21 3.74 -7.62 12.43
N PRO A 22 3.56 -8.74 11.72
CA PRO A 22 2.54 -8.88 10.69
C PRO A 22 1.12 -8.54 11.18
N GLU A 23 0.81 -8.83 12.44
CA GLU A 23 -0.48 -8.56 13.08
C GLU A 23 -0.71 -7.06 13.33
N ARG A 24 0.37 -6.26 13.29
CA ARG A 24 0.36 -4.81 13.49
C ARG A 24 0.49 -4.03 12.18
N SER A 25 0.59 -4.73 11.05
CA SER A 25 0.51 -4.09 9.74
C SER A 25 -0.85 -3.40 9.53
N PHE A 26 -0.89 -2.35 8.70
CA PHE A 26 -2.17 -1.65 8.49
C PHE A 26 -3.28 -2.57 7.93
N PRO A 27 -3.02 -3.56 7.05
CA PRO A 27 -4.08 -4.44 6.57
C PRO A 27 -4.63 -5.36 7.67
N ALA A 28 -3.77 -5.83 8.58
CA ALA A 28 -4.21 -6.68 9.70
C ALA A 28 -5.07 -5.89 10.67
N VAL A 29 -4.63 -4.71 11.09
CA VAL A 29 -5.40 -3.82 11.97
C VAL A 29 -6.71 -3.40 11.32
N LEU A 30 -6.72 -3.11 10.02
CA LEU A 30 -7.92 -2.77 9.26
C LEU A 30 -8.92 -3.93 9.24
N ALA A 31 -8.43 -5.15 9.00
CA ALA A 31 -9.27 -6.35 9.04
C ALA A 31 -9.89 -6.57 10.43
N ASP A 32 -9.13 -6.31 11.50
CA ASP A 32 -9.65 -6.43 12.88
C ASP A 32 -10.72 -5.38 13.18
N ILE A 33 -10.50 -4.12 12.80
CA ILE A 33 -11.52 -3.06 12.94
C ILE A 33 -12.82 -3.46 12.21
N TRP A 34 -12.74 -4.02 11.01
CA TRP A 34 -13.92 -4.44 10.28
C TRP A 34 -14.59 -5.68 10.89
N ARG A 35 -13.81 -6.63 11.45
CA ARG A 35 -14.35 -7.77 12.20
C ARG A 35 -15.10 -7.33 13.45
N GLU A 36 -14.57 -6.36 14.19
CA GLU A 36 -15.23 -5.75 15.34
C GLU A 36 -16.55 -5.06 14.96
N ARG A 37 -16.66 -4.56 13.73
CA ARG A 37 -17.90 -4.00 13.15
C ARG A 37 -18.84 -5.07 12.58
N GLY A 38 -18.55 -6.35 12.78
CA GLY A 38 -19.41 -7.48 12.39
C GLY A 38 -19.19 -7.99 10.96
N ARG A 39 -18.16 -7.53 10.24
CA ARG A 39 -17.79 -8.10 8.94
C ARG A 39 -16.99 -9.39 9.12
N VAL A 40 -17.18 -10.35 8.22
CA VAL A 40 -16.37 -11.59 8.22
C VAL A 40 -15.26 -11.44 7.19
N ILE A 41 -14.04 -11.17 7.65
CA ILE A 41 -12.88 -10.86 6.80
C ILE A 41 -11.85 -11.97 6.85
N ALA A 42 -11.47 -12.51 5.69
CA ALA A 42 -10.32 -13.38 5.50
C ALA A 42 -9.21 -12.58 4.81
N LEU A 43 -8.20 -12.16 5.58
CA LEU A 43 -7.06 -11.39 5.08
C LEU A 43 -5.97 -12.33 4.55
N THR A 44 -5.46 -12.01 3.37
CA THR A 44 -4.18 -12.51 2.83
C THR A 44 -3.28 -11.31 2.54
N ASN A 45 -2.09 -11.29 3.14
CA ASN A 45 -1.09 -10.25 2.92
C ASN A 45 0.21 -10.91 2.41
N PRO A 46 0.39 -11.02 1.09
CA PRO A 46 1.58 -11.62 0.48
C PRO A 46 2.73 -10.64 0.30
N ALA A 47 2.56 -9.38 0.69
CA ALA A 47 3.53 -8.33 0.48
C ALA A 47 4.89 -8.67 1.11
N VAL A 48 5.97 -8.25 0.46
CA VAL A 48 7.35 -8.55 0.88
C VAL A 48 8.17 -7.26 0.92
N ASN A 49 8.98 -7.13 1.97
CA ASN A 49 9.92 -6.02 2.09
C ASN A 49 10.87 -5.97 0.88
N GLY A 50 10.98 -4.80 0.26
CA GLY A 50 11.85 -4.57 -0.88
C GLY A 50 11.19 -4.79 -2.25
N TYR A 51 9.95 -5.30 -2.32
CA TYR A 51 9.26 -5.48 -3.59
C TYR A 51 9.00 -4.15 -4.31
N ALA A 52 9.30 -4.12 -5.60
CA ALA A 52 8.87 -3.09 -6.54
C ALA A 52 7.69 -3.62 -7.38
N THR A 53 7.17 -2.80 -8.29
CA THR A 53 6.05 -3.18 -9.16
C THR A 53 6.32 -4.44 -9.99
N ASP A 54 7.56 -4.65 -10.45
CA ASP A 54 7.93 -5.87 -11.19
C ASP A 54 7.79 -7.13 -10.32
N ASP A 55 8.26 -7.07 -9.06
CA ASP A 55 8.17 -8.17 -8.11
C ASP A 55 6.71 -8.49 -7.78
N LEU A 56 5.90 -7.46 -7.52
CA LEU A 56 4.46 -7.61 -7.28
C LEU A 56 3.76 -8.29 -8.47
N ILE A 57 4.07 -7.89 -9.69
CA ILE A 57 3.50 -8.49 -10.90
C ILE A 57 3.86 -9.98 -11.02
N GLN A 58 5.07 -10.35 -10.65
CA GLN A 58 5.57 -11.72 -10.79
C GLN A 58 5.10 -12.64 -9.66
N GLU A 59 5.08 -12.14 -8.42
CA GLU A 59 4.92 -12.97 -7.23
C GLU A 59 3.55 -12.83 -6.56
N GLU A 60 2.95 -11.62 -6.57
CA GLU A 60 1.68 -11.40 -5.86
C GLU A 60 0.47 -11.53 -6.77
N LEU A 61 0.49 -10.97 -8.00
CA LEU A 61 -0.67 -11.04 -8.90
C LEU A 61 -1.10 -12.47 -9.27
N PRO A 62 -0.22 -13.48 -9.39
CA PRO A 62 -0.65 -14.86 -9.61
C PRO A 62 -1.59 -15.41 -8.54
N LEU A 63 -1.56 -14.85 -7.33
CA LEU A 63 -2.43 -15.26 -6.22
C LEU A 63 -3.91 -14.87 -6.43
N LEU A 64 -4.19 -13.88 -7.28
CA LEU A 64 -5.56 -13.43 -7.55
C LEU A 64 -6.49 -14.57 -7.98
N ALA A 65 -6.03 -15.45 -8.86
CA ALA A 65 -6.82 -16.56 -9.37
C ALA A 65 -7.19 -17.58 -8.29
N ALA A 66 -6.29 -17.83 -7.33
CA ALA A 66 -6.51 -18.78 -6.24
C ALA A 66 -7.36 -18.17 -5.11
N ILE A 67 -7.06 -16.92 -4.74
CA ILE A 67 -7.73 -16.23 -3.61
C ILE A 67 -9.11 -15.73 -4.03
N ARG A 68 -9.26 -15.27 -5.29
CA ARG A 68 -10.49 -14.67 -5.81
C ARG A 68 -10.99 -13.55 -4.88
N PRO A 69 -10.17 -12.51 -4.63
CA PRO A 69 -10.47 -11.49 -3.65
C PRO A 69 -11.78 -10.75 -4.00
N THR A 70 -12.46 -10.29 -2.95
CA THR A 70 -13.60 -9.36 -3.06
C THR A 70 -13.18 -7.94 -2.69
N LEU A 71 -12.02 -7.81 -2.05
CA LEU A 71 -11.39 -6.54 -1.68
C LEU A 71 -9.88 -6.64 -1.91
N VAL A 72 -9.31 -5.63 -2.53
CA VAL A 72 -7.86 -5.49 -2.74
C VAL A 72 -7.43 -4.13 -2.24
N THR A 73 -6.34 -4.07 -1.45
CA THR A 73 -5.58 -2.82 -1.26
C THR A 73 -4.30 -2.89 -2.06
N LEU A 74 -3.88 -1.76 -2.64
CA LEU A 74 -2.64 -1.64 -3.42
C LEU A 74 -1.82 -0.45 -2.92
N LEU A 75 -0.63 -0.73 -2.37
CA LEU A 75 0.35 0.26 -1.98
C LEU A 75 1.73 -0.20 -2.43
N ILE A 76 2.27 0.39 -3.49
CA ILE A 76 3.54 -0.01 -4.12
C ILE A 76 4.21 1.19 -4.80
N GLY A 77 5.54 1.20 -4.92
CA GLY A 77 6.28 2.18 -5.71
C GLY A 77 7.51 2.76 -5.03
N ALA A 78 7.66 2.59 -3.71
CA ALA A 78 8.84 3.11 -3.01
C ALA A 78 10.13 2.45 -3.53
N ASN A 79 10.14 1.14 -3.73
CA ASN A 79 11.30 0.44 -4.23
C ASN A 79 11.54 0.67 -5.73
N ASP A 80 10.51 0.97 -6.52
CA ASP A 80 10.68 1.46 -7.89
C ASP A 80 11.49 2.75 -7.91
N LEU A 81 11.15 3.67 -7.02
CA LEU A 81 11.83 4.96 -6.87
C LEU A 81 13.28 4.77 -6.42
N VAL A 82 13.54 3.92 -5.42
CA VAL A 82 14.88 3.59 -4.93
C VAL A 82 15.73 2.91 -6.00
N ARG A 83 15.14 2.02 -6.80
CA ARG A 83 15.81 1.34 -7.92
C ARG A 83 16.00 2.23 -9.16
N GLY A 84 15.58 3.50 -9.10
CA GLY A 84 15.75 4.47 -10.19
C GLY A 84 14.78 4.29 -11.35
N SER A 85 13.62 3.71 -11.13
CA SER A 85 12.58 3.59 -12.16
C SER A 85 12.16 4.97 -12.66
N THR A 86 11.92 5.07 -13.97
CA THR A 86 11.36 6.28 -14.57
C THR A 86 9.84 6.36 -14.29
N GLU A 87 9.29 7.57 -14.34
CA GLU A 87 7.86 7.81 -14.19
C GLU A 87 7.03 7.01 -15.22
N ASP A 88 7.48 6.95 -16.48
CA ASP A 88 6.81 6.21 -17.56
C ASP A 88 6.82 4.69 -17.30
N ARG A 89 7.95 4.16 -16.81
CA ARG A 89 8.04 2.74 -16.45
C ARG A 89 7.10 2.42 -15.30
N TYR A 90 7.13 3.21 -14.23
CA TYR A 90 6.24 3.04 -13.09
C TYR A 90 4.77 3.10 -13.51
N ARG A 91 4.39 4.08 -14.33
CA ARG A 91 3.05 4.18 -14.91
C ARG A 91 2.65 2.92 -15.68
N SER A 92 3.52 2.45 -16.56
CA SER A 92 3.26 1.25 -17.36
C SER A 92 3.02 0.01 -16.49
N GLN A 93 3.78 -0.13 -15.41
CA GLN A 93 3.61 -1.25 -14.47
C GLN A 93 2.30 -1.14 -13.69
N LEU A 94 1.90 0.06 -13.25
CA LEU A 94 0.60 0.26 -12.59
C LEU A 94 -0.57 -0.07 -13.51
N VAL A 95 -0.51 0.31 -14.78
CA VAL A 95 -1.52 -0.08 -15.78
C VAL A 95 -1.64 -1.60 -15.85
N ARG A 96 -0.51 -2.32 -15.97
CA ARG A 96 -0.50 -3.80 -15.99
C ARG A 96 -1.07 -4.42 -14.72
N ILE A 97 -0.74 -3.84 -13.55
CA ILE A 97 -1.27 -4.31 -12.26
C ILE A 97 -2.80 -4.18 -12.23
N HIS A 98 -3.32 -3.00 -12.56
CA HIS A 98 -4.77 -2.76 -12.55
C HIS A 98 -5.51 -3.59 -13.59
N GLU A 99 -4.95 -3.75 -14.79
CA GLU A 99 -5.52 -4.61 -15.83
C GLU A 99 -5.60 -6.07 -15.37
N ARG A 100 -4.53 -6.55 -14.72
CA ARG A 100 -4.49 -7.92 -14.22
C ARG A 100 -5.48 -8.14 -13.06
N ILE A 101 -5.58 -7.19 -12.13
CA ILE A 101 -6.60 -7.27 -11.05
C ILE A 101 -7.99 -7.32 -11.65
N ARG A 102 -8.30 -6.47 -12.64
CA ARG A 102 -9.60 -6.46 -13.31
C ARG A 102 -9.90 -7.76 -14.05
N ALA A 103 -8.89 -8.36 -14.67
CA ALA A 103 -9.06 -9.60 -15.42
C ALA A 103 -9.32 -10.81 -14.51
N ASP A 104 -8.54 -10.92 -13.41
CA ASP A 104 -8.54 -12.09 -12.54
C ASP A 104 -9.52 -11.97 -11.35
N ALA A 105 -9.92 -10.76 -10.99
CA ALA A 105 -10.85 -10.46 -9.90
C ALA A 105 -11.80 -9.29 -10.27
N PRO A 106 -12.66 -9.46 -11.30
CA PRO A 106 -13.48 -8.38 -11.87
C PRO A 106 -14.46 -7.76 -10.87
N ASP A 107 -14.90 -8.52 -9.87
CA ASP A 107 -15.86 -8.10 -8.83
C ASP A 107 -15.17 -7.54 -7.59
N ALA A 108 -13.84 -7.51 -7.54
CA ALA A 108 -13.12 -7.00 -6.40
C ALA A 108 -13.19 -5.47 -6.33
N ARG A 109 -13.56 -4.94 -5.17
CA ARG A 109 -13.31 -3.53 -4.85
C ARG A 109 -11.82 -3.33 -4.69
N VAL A 110 -11.26 -2.34 -5.37
CA VAL A 110 -9.83 -2.00 -5.30
C VAL A 110 -9.66 -0.66 -4.62
N ILE A 111 -8.82 -0.60 -3.58
CA ILE A 111 -8.44 0.62 -2.86
C ILE A 111 -6.95 0.83 -3.08
N ALA A 112 -6.60 1.89 -3.79
CA ALA A 112 -5.21 2.28 -4.02
C ALA A 112 -4.79 3.38 -3.04
N LEU A 113 -3.56 3.29 -2.56
CA LEU A 113 -3.00 4.13 -1.51
C LEU A 113 -1.70 4.78 -1.95
N PRO A 114 -1.39 6.00 -1.47
CA PRO A 114 -0.08 6.60 -1.67
C PRO A 114 0.99 5.85 -0.89
N GLN A 115 2.23 5.82 -1.39
CA GLN A 115 3.37 5.54 -0.55
C GLN A 115 3.62 6.69 0.44
N PRO A 116 4.13 6.44 1.66
CA PRO A 116 4.45 7.50 2.62
C PRO A 116 5.61 8.37 2.14
N ASP A 117 5.75 9.56 2.76
CA ASP A 117 6.90 10.44 2.54
C ASP A 117 8.09 9.96 3.40
N TRP A 118 8.74 8.89 2.94
CA TRP A 118 9.89 8.32 3.62
C TRP A 118 11.16 9.18 3.53
N SER A 119 11.14 10.30 2.77
CA SER A 119 12.20 11.31 2.83
C SER A 119 12.28 12.00 4.20
N LEU A 120 11.17 12.01 4.96
CA LEU A 120 11.10 12.53 6.32
C LEU A 120 11.67 11.54 7.37
N ALA A 121 11.93 10.30 6.97
CA ALA A 121 12.49 9.29 7.87
C ALA A 121 13.95 9.56 8.19
N PRO A 122 14.44 9.27 9.40
CA PRO A 122 15.85 9.44 9.77
C PRO A 122 16.82 8.76 8.80
N ALA A 123 16.48 7.58 8.28
CA ALA A 123 17.26 6.85 7.30
C ALA A 123 17.03 7.33 5.85
N GLY A 124 16.11 8.26 5.60
CA GLY A 124 15.77 8.76 4.27
C GLY A 124 16.96 9.33 3.50
N ALA A 125 17.89 10.00 4.21
CA ALA A 125 19.10 10.56 3.61
C ALA A 125 20.04 9.50 2.98
N ALA A 126 19.91 8.23 3.32
CA ALA A 126 20.67 7.15 2.70
C ALA A 126 20.26 6.89 1.23
N PHE A 127 19.10 7.39 0.82
CA PHE A 127 18.53 7.19 -0.52
C PHE A 127 18.68 8.41 -1.44
N GLY A 128 19.40 9.46 -1.01
CA GLY A 128 19.68 10.63 -1.79
C GLY A 128 19.33 11.95 -1.12
N ASP A 129 19.33 13.03 -1.92
CA ASP A 129 18.91 14.34 -1.46
C ASP A 129 17.42 14.34 -1.08
N LEU A 130 17.11 14.84 0.13
CA LEU A 130 15.78 14.70 0.73
C LEU A 130 14.70 15.48 -0.05
N ASP A 131 15.01 16.69 -0.52
CA ASP A 131 14.05 17.52 -1.26
C ASP A 131 13.76 16.90 -2.64
N THR A 132 14.79 16.41 -3.30
CA THR A 132 14.65 15.68 -4.58
C THR A 132 13.83 14.42 -4.38
N THR A 133 14.08 13.66 -3.31
CA THR A 133 13.35 12.43 -2.98
C THR A 133 11.89 12.71 -2.67
N ALA A 134 11.60 13.72 -1.84
CA ALA A 134 10.23 14.15 -1.54
C ALA A 134 9.45 14.50 -2.83
N GLY A 135 10.05 15.30 -3.70
CA GLY A 135 9.43 15.65 -4.99
C GLY A 135 9.17 14.44 -5.91
N ARG A 136 10.05 13.44 -5.89
CA ARG A 136 9.84 12.19 -6.64
C ARG A 136 8.72 11.35 -6.04
N ILE A 137 8.63 11.25 -4.71
CA ILE A 137 7.53 10.56 -4.01
C ILE A 137 6.19 11.18 -4.41
N GLU A 138 6.09 12.52 -4.38
CA GLU A 138 4.86 13.22 -4.76
C GLU A 138 4.45 12.93 -6.22
N ARG A 139 5.42 12.91 -7.16
CA ARG A 139 5.13 12.56 -8.57
C ARG A 139 4.69 11.11 -8.73
N PHE A 140 5.32 10.16 -8.04
CA PHE A 140 4.91 8.76 -8.08
C PHE A 140 3.51 8.57 -7.48
N ASN A 141 3.18 9.24 -6.39
CA ASN A 141 1.85 9.23 -5.81
C ASN A 141 0.80 9.85 -6.76
N ALA A 142 1.14 10.92 -7.47
CA ALA A 142 0.27 11.50 -8.48
C ALA A 142 -0.01 10.51 -9.62
N ILE A 143 1.01 9.80 -10.12
CA ILE A 143 0.86 8.76 -11.13
C ILE A 143 -0.01 7.61 -10.60
N ALA A 144 0.24 7.14 -9.38
CA ALA A 144 -0.56 6.07 -8.77
C ALA A 144 -2.05 6.46 -8.66
N ARG A 145 -2.34 7.70 -8.26
CA ARG A 145 -3.70 8.24 -8.21
C ARG A 145 -4.35 8.30 -9.59
N GLU A 146 -3.62 8.78 -10.60
CA GLU A 146 -4.13 8.85 -11.97
C GLU A 146 -4.50 7.48 -12.51
N GLU A 147 -3.61 6.48 -12.35
CA GLU A 147 -3.86 5.14 -12.87
C GLU A 147 -4.93 4.39 -12.07
N ALA A 148 -5.01 4.59 -10.74
CA ALA A 148 -6.11 4.08 -9.94
C ALA A 148 -7.47 4.61 -10.44
N ASN A 149 -7.57 5.93 -10.64
CA ASN A 149 -8.81 6.56 -11.13
C ASN A 149 -9.18 6.06 -12.54
N ARG A 150 -8.22 5.90 -13.45
CA ARG A 150 -8.44 5.35 -14.79
C ARG A 150 -8.95 3.91 -14.74
N ALA A 151 -8.46 3.14 -13.79
CA ALA A 151 -8.85 1.76 -13.58
C ALA A 151 -10.21 1.61 -12.86
N GLY A 152 -10.79 2.69 -12.33
CA GLY A 152 -12.00 2.67 -11.52
C GLY A 152 -11.77 2.17 -10.10
N ALA A 153 -10.52 2.22 -9.60
CA ALA A 153 -10.20 1.94 -8.21
C ALA A 153 -10.45 3.16 -7.34
N ASP A 154 -10.80 2.92 -6.07
CA ASP A 154 -10.93 3.97 -5.07
C ASP A 154 -9.54 4.47 -4.66
N TRP A 155 -9.24 5.74 -4.88
CA TRP A 155 -8.06 6.35 -4.31
C TRP A 155 -8.35 6.91 -2.92
N VAL A 156 -7.64 6.43 -1.90
CA VAL A 156 -7.73 6.97 -0.55
C VAL A 156 -6.45 7.73 -0.23
N ASP A 157 -6.54 9.04 -0.18
CA ASP A 157 -5.39 9.90 0.10
C ASP A 157 -5.03 9.90 1.59
N LEU A 158 -4.10 9.05 1.96
CA LEU A 158 -3.48 9.03 3.29
C LEU A 158 -2.20 9.88 3.37
N PHE A 159 -1.74 10.46 2.27
CA PHE A 159 -0.46 11.15 2.23
C PHE A 159 -0.32 12.30 3.23
N PRO A 160 -1.34 13.17 3.45
CA PRO A 160 -1.27 14.20 4.48
C PRO A 160 -1.04 13.63 5.89
N LEU A 161 -1.75 12.56 6.25
CA LEU A 161 -1.58 11.86 7.53
C LEU A 161 -0.16 11.26 7.66
N MET A 162 0.30 10.58 6.61
CA MET A 162 1.63 9.97 6.57
C MET A 162 2.74 11.02 6.72
N ARG A 163 2.61 12.17 6.05
CA ARG A 163 3.58 13.29 6.19
C ARG A 163 3.60 13.90 7.58
N GLU A 164 2.44 14.06 8.20
CA GLU A 164 2.37 14.56 9.57
C GLU A 164 3.08 13.61 10.54
N GLN A 165 2.82 12.30 10.42
CA GLN A 165 3.49 11.28 11.22
C GLN A 165 5.00 11.27 11.01
N GLY A 166 5.46 11.41 9.76
CA GLY A 166 6.87 11.54 9.43
C GLY A 166 7.52 12.75 10.14
N ARG A 167 6.86 13.91 10.11
CA ARG A 167 7.34 15.11 10.81
C ARG A 167 7.37 14.97 12.35
N LEU A 168 6.45 14.18 12.89
CA LEU A 168 6.40 13.87 14.33
C LEU A 168 7.38 12.79 14.77
N GLY A 169 8.12 12.20 13.84
CA GLY A 169 9.11 11.18 14.14
C GLY A 169 8.54 9.81 14.52
N SER A 170 7.39 9.44 13.95
CA SER A 170 6.70 8.16 14.20
C SER A 170 7.40 6.99 13.50
N PHE A 171 8.65 6.73 13.83
CA PHE A 171 9.47 5.67 13.24
C PHE A 171 9.92 4.65 14.29
N PRO A 172 9.99 3.35 13.93
CA PRO A 172 10.63 2.31 14.75
C PRO A 172 12.17 2.47 14.75
N PRO A 173 12.90 1.59 15.45
CA PRO A 173 14.37 1.66 15.52
C PRO A 173 15.10 1.58 14.18
N ASP A 174 14.47 1.06 13.11
CA ASP A 174 15.08 1.05 11.78
C ASP A 174 15.16 2.45 11.14
N GLY A 175 14.43 3.42 11.69
CA GLY A 175 14.45 4.80 11.26
C GLY A 175 13.92 5.06 9.85
N LEU A 176 13.19 4.10 9.26
CA LEU A 176 12.67 4.21 7.90
C LEU A 176 11.16 3.94 7.81
N HIS A 177 10.71 2.82 8.38
CA HIS A 177 9.33 2.39 8.26
C HIS A 177 8.42 3.11 9.28
N PRO A 178 7.10 3.13 9.06
CA PRO A 178 6.16 3.67 10.05
C PRO A 178 6.14 2.87 11.36
N SER A 179 5.88 3.56 12.47
CA SER A 179 5.65 2.88 13.74
C SER A 179 4.33 2.10 13.74
N GLU A 180 4.15 1.23 14.75
CA GLU A 180 2.90 0.50 14.96
C GLU A 180 1.69 1.44 15.07
N GLU A 181 1.85 2.56 15.80
CA GLU A 181 0.81 3.57 15.96
C GLU A 181 0.48 4.26 14.64
N ALA A 182 1.49 4.47 13.78
CA ALA A 182 1.30 5.06 12.47
C ALA A 182 0.50 4.12 11.55
N TYR A 183 0.85 2.84 11.48
CA TYR A 183 0.09 1.84 10.74
C TYR A 183 -1.36 1.71 11.25
N ALA A 184 -1.56 1.72 12.56
CA ALA A 184 -2.88 1.68 13.16
C ALA A 184 -3.71 2.93 12.82
N ALA A 185 -3.10 4.10 12.71
CA ALA A 185 -3.78 5.32 12.28
C ALA A 185 -4.21 5.24 10.81
N TRP A 186 -3.39 4.66 9.93
CA TRP A 186 -3.78 4.40 8.52
C TRP A 186 -5.00 3.48 8.45
N ALA A 187 -4.97 2.39 9.21
CA ALA A 187 -6.07 1.43 9.27
C ALA A 187 -7.38 2.08 9.76
N ARG A 188 -7.32 2.87 10.83
CA ARG A 188 -8.51 3.61 11.33
C ARG A 188 -9.06 4.55 10.27
N ARG A 189 -8.20 5.32 9.60
CA ARG A 189 -8.61 6.25 8.57
C ARG A 189 -9.24 5.54 7.37
N LEU A 190 -8.67 4.42 6.95
CA LEU A 190 -9.24 3.56 5.91
C LEU A 190 -10.61 3.02 6.32
N ALA A 191 -10.75 2.55 7.55
CA ALA A 191 -12.01 2.01 8.06
C ALA A 191 -13.14 3.05 8.14
N GLU A 192 -12.82 4.34 8.21
CA GLU A 192 -13.80 5.44 8.16
C GLU A 192 -14.28 5.74 6.73
N ILE A 193 -13.37 5.65 5.76
CA ILE A 193 -13.62 6.07 4.37
C ILE A 193 -14.14 4.91 3.52
N ALA A 194 -13.64 3.69 3.77
CA ALA A 194 -13.88 2.51 2.96
C ALA A 194 -14.91 1.54 3.58
N SER A 195 -15.78 2.05 4.44
CA SER A 195 -16.87 1.27 5.08
C SER A 195 -17.94 0.82 4.09
#